data_2f5e32f8b013de37f127e938b4e2e525
#
_entry.id   2f5e32f8b013de37f127e938b4e2e525
#
_cell.length_a   1.000
_cell.length_b   1.000
_cell.length_c   1.000
_cell.angle_alpha   90.00
_cell.angle_beta   90.00
_cell.angle_gamma   90.00
#
_symmetry.space_group_name_H-M   'P 1'
#
loop_
_entity.id
_entity.type
_entity.pdbx_description
1 polymer ?
#
loop_
_entity_poly.entity_id
_entity_poly.type
_entity_poly.pdbx_seq_one_letter_code
_entity_poly.pdbx_strand_id
1 'polypeptide(L)' 'MIRHYFYDPIDRHLDLVFVSGRRYRYQEVPVETYDAMRRAFSKGEFFNAYIRDQYRHTRVN' A
#
# COMPACT_ATOMS: atom_id res chain seq x y z
N MET A 1 5.28 -10.64 -4.77
CA MET A 1 5.46 -9.81 -3.61
C MET A 1 4.14 -9.22 -3.11
N ILE A 2 3.50 -8.32 -3.85
CA ILE A 2 2.17 -7.82 -3.49
C ILE A 2 1.15 -8.59 -4.28
N ARG A 3 0.23 -9.25 -3.55
CA ARG A 3 -0.80 -10.08 -4.17
C ARG A 3 -2.04 -9.27 -4.49
N HIS A 4 -2.48 -8.45 -3.53
CA HIS A 4 -3.65 -7.59 -3.68
C HIS A 4 -3.41 -6.27 -2.99
N TYR A 5 -4.14 -5.24 -3.41
CA TYR A 5 -4.13 -3.96 -2.74
C TYR A 5 -5.52 -3.34 -2.83
N PHE A 6 -5.88 -2.62 -1.76
CA PHE A 6 -7.19 -1.96 -1.64
C PHE A 6 -6.99 -0.57 -1.09
N TYR A 7 -7.66 0.40 -1.65
CA TYR A 7 -7.54 1.78 -1.18
C TYR A 7 -8.90 2.32 -0.79
N ASP A 8 -8.96 2.95 0.39
CA ASP A 8 -10.15 3.63 0.89
C ASP A 8 -9.90 5.13 0.76
N PRO A 9 -10.56 5.81 -0.20
CA PRO A 9 -10.31 7.24 -0.42
C PRO A 9 -10.89 8.13 0.67
N ILE A 10 -11.83 7.62 1.45
CA ILE A 10 -12.44 8.42 2.53
C ILE A 10 -11.50 8.45 3.74
N ASP A 11 -11.07 7.29 4.20
CA ASP A 11 -10.15 7.18 5.33
C ASP A 11 -8.69 7.22 4.92
N ARG A 12 -8.42 7.16 3.62
CA ARG A 12 -7.07 7.22 3.04
C ARG A 12 -6.19 6.08 3.54
N HIS A 13 -6.78 4.91 3.69
CA HIS A 13 -6.05 3.69 4.03
C HIS A 13 -5.66 2.94 2.77
N LEU A 14 -4.41 2.50 2.72
CA LEU A 14 -3.95 1.61 1.67
C LEU A 14 -3.63 0.26 2.30
N ASP A 15 -4.44 -0.75 2.00
CA ASP A 15 -4.24 -2.09 2.50
C ASP A 15 -3.49 -2.90 1.46
N LEU A 16 -2.43 -3.59 1.90
CA LEU A 16 -1.61 -4.43 1.03
C LEU A 16 -1.62 -5.85 1.56
N VAL A 17 -1.85 -6.79 0.67
CA VAL A 17 -1.78 -8.22 0.97
C VAL A 17 -0.58 -8.77 0.22
N PHE A 18 0.39 -9.29 0.97
CA PHE A 18 1.60 -9.85 0.39
C PHE A 18 1.42 -11.32 0.06
N VAL A 19 2.31 -11.86 -0.78
CA VAL A 19 2.21 -13.27 -1.16
C VAL A 19 2.35 -14.19 0.05
N SER A 20 2.94 -13.72 1.13
CA SER A 20 3.02 -14.48 2.38
C SER A 20 1.69 -14.62 3.09
N GLY A 21 0.68 -13.87 2.66
CA GLY A 21 -0.63 -13.80 3.32
C GLY A 21 -0.73 -12.71 4.36
N ARG A 22 0.35 -12.04 4.66
CA ARG A 22 0.33 -10.93 5.62
C ARG A 22 -0.39 -9.74 5.02
N ARG A 23 -1.14 -9.03 5.86
CA ARG A 23 -1.92 -7.89 5.45
C ARG A 23 -1.59 -6.70 6.33
N TYR A 24 -1.23 -5.58 5.70
CA TYR A 24 -0.88 -4.36 6.40
C TYR A 24 -1.73 -3.21 5.89
N ARG A 25 -2.10 -2.33 6.81
CA ARG A 25 -2.83 -1.11 6.47
C ARG A 25 -1.92 0.08 6.67
N TYR A 26 -1.67 0.82 5.59
CA TYR A 26 -0.90 2.05 5.63
C TYR A 26 -1.85 3.23 5.72
N GLN A 27 -1.57 4.14 6.66
CA GLN A 27 -2.50 5.20 7.02
C GLN A 27 -2.10 6.52 6.40
N GLU A 28 -3.11 7.36 6.15
CA GLU A 28 -2.92 8.72 5.62
C GLU A 28 -2.14 8.73 4.32
N VAL A 29 -2.47 7.79 3.44
CA VAL A 29 -1.85 7.71 2.11
C VAL A 29 -2.67 8.59 1.17
N PRO A 30 -2.06 9.61 0.56
CA PRO A 30 -2.80 10.45 -0.39
C PRO A 30 -3.21 9.65 -1.62
N VAL A 31 -4.32 10.06 -2.23
CA VAL A 31 -4.80 9.37 -3.43
C VAL A 31 -3.77 9.40 -4.56
N GLU A 32 -2.98 10.47 -4.62
CA GLU A 32 -1.94 10.59 -5.64
C GLU A 32 -0.89 9.49 -5.50
N THR A 33 -0.53 9.15 -4.27
CA THR A 33 0.44 8.09 -4.02
C THR A 33 -0.12 6.74 -4.41
N TYR A 34 -1.38 6.48 -4.04
CA TYR A 34 -2.05 5.25 -4.45
C TYR A 34 -2.14 5.15 -5.97
N ASP A 35 -2.51 6.26 -6.61
CA ASP A 35 -2.68 6.28 -8.06
C ASP A 35 -1.35 6.00 -8.76
N ALA A 36 -0.26 6.57 -8.24
CA ALA A 36 1.08 6.33 -8.78
C ALA A 36 1.48 4.86 -8.61
N MET A 37 1.16 4.26 -7.46
CA MET A 37 1.45 2.84 -7.24
C MET A 37 0.66 1.97 -8.22
N ARG A 38 -0.61 2.31 -8.43
CA ARG A 38 -1.47 1.55 -9.34
C ARG A 38 -0.93 1.53 -10.76
N ARG A 39 -0.28 2.63 -11.17
CA ARG A 39 0.28 2.77 -12.51
C ARG A 39 1.74 2.36 -12.61
N ALA A 40 2.36 2.00 -11.51
CA ALA A 40 3.77 1.64 -11.51
C ALA A 40 3.99 0.31 -12.24
N PHE A 41 5.10 0.22 -12.95
CA PHE A 41 5.48 -1.00 -13.62
C PHE A 41 5.69 -2.14 -12.63
N SER A 42 6.41 -1.86 -11.54
CA SER A 42 6.60 -2.81 -10.46
C SER A 42 6.02 -2.23 -9.18
N LYS A 43 4.93 -2.81 -8.70
CA LYS A 43 4.27 -2.33 -7.50
C LYS A 43 5.11 -2.60 -6.25
N GLY A 44 5.85 -3.71 -6.26
CA GLY A 44 6.75 -4.01 -5.14
C GLY A 44 7.88 -3.01 -5.02
N GLU A 45 8.46 -2.62 -6.14
CA GLU A 45 9.52 -1.61 -6.12
C GLU A 45 8.98 -0.25 -5.71
N PHE A 46 7.81 0.11 -6.22
CA PHE A 46 7.19 1.36 -5.81
C PHE A 46 6.91 1.38 -4.31
N PHE A 47 6.36 0.30 -3.79
CA PHE A 47 6.08 0.16 -2.38
C PHE A 47 7.34 0.37 -1.54
N ASN A 48 8.43 -0.31 -1.90
CA ASN A 48 9.67 -0.21 -1.16
C ASN A 48 10.25 1.22 -1.18
N ALA A 49 10.12 1.90 -2.31
CA ALA A 49 10.72 3.22 -2.50
C ALA A 49 9.88 4.33 -1.87
N TYR A 50 8.55 4.24 -1.93
CA TYR A 50 7.70 5.38 -1.63
C TYR A 50 6.68 5.17 -0.53
N ILE A 51 6.44 3.96 -0.08
CA ILE A 51 5.39 3.69 0.90
C ILE A 51 5.92 3.08 2.18
N ARG A 52 6.78 2.09 2.08
CA ARG A 52 7.19 1.25 3.20
C ARG A 52 7.64 2.03 4.43
N ASP A 53 8.50 3.02 4.25
CA ASP A 53 9.06 3.78 5.37
C ASP A 53 8.52 5.20 5.43
N GLN A 54 7.51 5.53 4.62
CA GLN A 54 6.97 6.88 4.53
C GLN A 54 5.67 7.05 5.30
N TYR A 55 4.97 5.97 5.59
CA TYR A 55 3.65 6.03 6.21
C TYR A 55 3.58 5.09 7.39
N ARG A 56 2.74 5.48 8.36
CA ARG A 56 2.45 4.61 9.50
C ARG A 56 1.63 3.42 9.03
N HIS A 57 1.88 2.26 9.63
CA HIS A 57 1.13 1.07 9.25
C HIS A 57 0.81 0.21 10.46
N THR A 58 -0.23 -0.61 10.32
CA THR A 58 -0.60 -1.63 11.29
C THR A 58 -0.83 -2.94 10.55
N ARG A 59 -0.56 -4.04 11.24
CA ARG A 59 -0.87 -5.36 10.72
C ARG A 59 -2.34 -5.67 11.02
N VAL A 60 -3.10 -6.12 10.02
CA VAL A 60 -4.54 -6.31 10.16
C VAL A 60 -4.99 -7.76 10.07
N ASN A 61 -4.05 -8.71 10.16
CA ASN A 61 -4.43 -10.12 10.24
C ASN A 61 -3.52 -10.91 11.16
#